data_c458e7e1d4470f3671c936029e554bbf
#
_entry.id   c458e7e1d4470f3671c936029e554bbf
#
_cell.length_a   1.000
_cell.length_b   1.000
_cell.length_c   1.000
_cell.angle_alpha   90.00
_cell.angle_beta   90.00
_cell.angle_gamma   90.00
#
_symmetry.space_group_name_H-M   'P 1'
#
loop_
_entity.id
_entity.type
_entity.pdbx_description
1 polymer ?
#
loop_
_entity_poly.entity_id
_entity_poly.type
_entity_poly.pdbx_seq_one_letter_code
_entity_poly.pdbx_strand_id
1 'polypeptide(L)'
;MHEGLACRLRIPLAWHAVQLDPHTRQSRIVEAALLLNALNQMESSHELDAGGQENRRLDRIEAKLDLTLFLLARRLENNATPTLREVELTPTGAQWRDPAPPAAGSELIVEFQPSETLPLSLRLPAVALEPGTGQARVSFEGLSEALDEALYQFVFRRHRQAIRARAG
;
A
#
# COMPACT_ATOMS: atom_id res chain seq x y z
N MET A 1 2.13 7.09 -17.09
CA MET A 1 0.72 7.54 -17.22
C MET A 1 -0.15 6.32 -16.98
N HIS A 2 -0.69 6.19 -15.77
CA HIS A 2 -1.46 5.00 -15.34
C HIS A 2 -2.95 5.37 -15.15
N GLU A 3 -3.48 6.19 -16.05
CA GLU A 3 -4.87 6.61 -16.01
C GLU A 3 -5.79 5.42 -16.25
N GLY A 4 -6.72 5.20 -15.31
CA GLY A 4 -7.78 4.20 -15.42
C GLY A 4 -7.57 2.89 -14.65
N LEU A 5 -6.40 2.65 -14.07
CA LEU A 5 -6.19 1.46 -13.23
C LEU A 5 -6.58 1.76 -11.78
N ALA A 6 -7.61 1.09 -11.30
CA ALA A 6 -8.08 1.19 -9.92
C ALA A 6 -8.54 -0.17 -9.40
N CYS A 7 -8.42 -0.39 -8.11
CA CYS A 7 -9.01 -1.54 -7.43
C CYS A 7 -9.78 -1.09 -6.19
N ARG A 8 -10.86 -1.78 -5.88
CA ARG A 8 -11.64 -1.57 -4.66
C ARG A 8 -11.27 -2.63 -3.65
N LEU A 9 -10.89 -2.19 -2.48
CA LEU A 9 -10.44 -3.02 -1.37
C LEU A 9 -11.21 -2.66 -0.11
N ARG A 10 -11.48 -3.66 0.72
CA ARG A 10 -11.97 -3.45 2.08
C ARG A 10 -10.82 -3.70 3.03
N ILE A 11 -10.13 -2.64 3.44
CA ILE A 11 -8.88 -2.71 4.19
C ILE A 11 -8.89 -1.78 5.40
N PRO A 12 -8.14 -2.12 6.46
CA PRO A 12 -7.85 -1.18 7.52
C PRO A 12 -7.08 0.02 6.98
N LEU A 13 -7.61 1.23 7.20
CA LEU A 13 -7.01 2.48 6.77
C LEU A 13 -7.14 3.53 7.86
N ALA A 14 -6.06 4.24 8.09
CA ALA A 14 -6.00 5.44 8.92
C ALA A 14 -5.26 6.56 8.17
N TRP A 15 -5.47 7.78 8.56
CA TRP A 15 -4.70 8.91 8.07
C TRP A 15 -4.49 9.93 9.19
N HIS A 16 -3.43 10.68 9.10
CA HIS A 16 -3.17 11.81 10.01
C HIS A 16 -2.45 12.93 9.27
N ALA A 17 -2.87 14.16 9.54
CA ALA A 17 -2.22 15.34 8.99
C ALA A 17 -0.83 15.49 9.64
N VAL A 18 0.19 15.73 8.82
CA VAL A 18 1.57 15.88 9.27
C VAL A 18 2.37 16.67 8.25
N GLN A 19 3.24 17.55 8.73
CA GLN A 19 4.29 18.12 7.89
C GLN A 19 5.53 17.25 7.99
N LEU A 20 5.96 16.69 6.87
CA LEU A 20 7.12 15.83 6.79
C LEU A 20 8.32 16.63 6.32
N ASP A 21 9.41 16.55 7.07
CA ASP A 21 10.70 16.97 6.55
C ASP A 21 11.16 16.05 5.40
N PRO A 22 12.03 16.53 4.49
CA PRO A 22 12.43 15.76 3.30
C PRO A 22 13.08 14.41 3.62
N HIS A 23 13.84 14.31 4.71
CA HIS A 23 14.51 13.08 5.10
C HIS A 23 13.51 12.02 5.57
N THR A 24 12.59 12.40 6.46
CA THR A 24 11.52 11.52 6.94
C THR A 24 10.63 11.07 5.81
N ARG A 25 10.26 11.98 4.89
CA ARG A 25 9.49 11.65 3.68
C ARG A 25 10.21 10.58 2.84
N GLN A 26 11.49 10.78 2.55
CA GLN A 26 12.29 9.84 1.77
C GLN A 26 12.40 8.48 2.46
N SER A 27 12.61 8.45 3.77
CA SER A 27 12.63 7.22 4.55
C SER A 27 11.33 6.43 4.45
N ARG A 28 10.17 7.09 4.53
CA ARG A 28 8.86 6.45 4.38
C ARG A 28 8.64 5.87 2.97
N ILE A 29 9.11 6.57 1.95
CA ILE A 29 9.02 6.10 0.55
C ILE A 29 9.85 4.83 0.34
N VAL A 30 11.09 4.82 0.83
CA VAL A 30 11.97 3.65 0.73
C VAL A 30 11.38 2.46 1.50
N GLU A 31 10.90 2.68 2.71
CA GLU A 31 10.26 1.69 3.55
C GLU A 31 9.03 1.07 2.84
N ALA A 32 8.15 1.92 2.32
CA ALA A 32 6.95 1.48 1.61
C ALA A 32 7.29 0.66 0.35
N ALA A 33 8.31 1.09 -0.40
CA ALA A 33 8.78 0.36 -1.59
C ALA A 33 9.29 -1.04 -1.23
N LEU A 34 10.11 -1.17 -0.19
CA LEU A 34 10.62 -2.46 0.27
C LEU A 34 9.50 -3.40 0.70
N LEU A 35 8.56 -2.90 1.50
CA LEU A 35 7.43 -3.68 1.99
C LEU A 35 6.51 -4.15 0.86
N LEU A 36 6.17 -3.25 -0.03
CA LEU A 36 5.24 -3.56 -1.11
C LEU A 36 5.87 -4.49 -2.15
N ASN A 37 7.18 -4.35 -2.42
CA ASN A 37 7.91 -5.29 -3.26
C ASN A 37 7.97 -6.69 -2.63
N ALA A 38 8.24 -6.79 -1.33
CA ALA A 38 8.22 -8.07 -0.62
C ALA A 38 6.83 -8.72 -0.69
N LEU A 39 5.76 -7.96 -0.46
CA LEU A 39 4.39 -8.45 -0.57
C LEU A 39 4.09 -8.92 -2.00
N ASN A 40 4.44 -8.14 -3.01
CA ASN A 40 4.25 -8.49 -4.42
C ASN A 40 4.97 -9.79 -4.79
N GLN A 41 6.19 -10.00 -4.32
CA GLN A 41 6.95 -11.23 -4.55
C GLN A 41 6.30 -12.43 -3.85
N MET A 42 5.86 -12.27 -2.61
CA MET A 42 5.20 -13.34 -1.86
C MET A 42 3.90 -13.77 -2.54
N GLU A 43 3.09 -12.84 -3.00
CA GLU A 43 1.81 -13.13 -3.67
C GLU A 43 2.03 -13.71 -5.07
N SER A 44 3.04 -13.25 -5.83
CA SER A 44 3.37 -13.77 -7.17
C SER A 44 3.87 -15.21 -7.12
N SER A 45 4.60 -15.58 -6.08
CA SER A 45 5.14 -16.93 -5.96
C SER A 45 4.09 -18.00 -5.68
N HIS A 46 2.90 -17.63 -5.19
CA HIS A 46 1.78 -18.55 -5.09
C HIS A 46 1.12 -18.85 -6.44
N GLU A 47 1.26 -17.96 -7.43
CA GLU A 47 0.68 -18.12 -8.76
C GLU A 47 1.59 -18.94 -9.73
N LEU A 48 2.87 -19.12 -9.42
CA LEU A 48 3.89 -19.67 -10.34
C LEU A 48 4.55 -20.97 -9.82
N ASP A 49 3.82 -21.88 -9.22
CA ASP A 49 4.38 -23.12 -8.64
C ASP A 49 4.79 -24.18 -9.69
N ALA A 50 5.39 -23.77 -10.80
CA ALA A 50 5.88 -24.69 -11.85
C ALA A 50 7.22 -24.24 -12.44
N GLY A 51 8.33 -24.66 -11.84
CA GLY A 51 9.62 -24.74 -12.50
C GLY A 51 10.75 -23.85 -11.98
N GLY A 52 11.84 -24.47 -11.55
CA GLY A 52 13.10 -23.82 -11.14
C GLY A 52 13.25 -23.61 -9.62
N GLN A 53 13.24 -24.72 -8.87
CA GLN A 53 12.79 -24.71 -7.47
C GLN A 53 13.79 -24.22 -6.40
N GLU A 54 15.10 -24.37 -6.54
CA GLU A 54 16.00 -24.16 -5.40
C GLU A 54 16.36 -22.69 -5.16
N ASN A 55 16.76 -21.95 -6.18
CA ASN A 55 17.13 -20.53 -6.01
C ASN A 55 15.91 -19.67 -5.64
N ARG A 56 14.76 -19.94 -6.25
CA ARG A 56 13.52 -19.23 -5.92
C ARG A 56 13.01 -19.54 -4.50
N ARG A 57 13.35 -20.71 -3.97
CA ARG A 57 13.01 -21.09 -2.60
C ARG A 57 13.88 -20.35 -1.59
N LEU A 58 15.16 -20.17 -1.87
CA LEU A 58 16.07 -19.37 -1.04
C LEU A 58 15.70 -17.89 -1.04
N ASP A 59 15.48 -17.31 -2.22
CA ASP A 59 15.04 -15.91 -2.35
C ASP A 59 13.73 -15.65 -1.59
N ARG A 60 12.81 -16.63 -1.60
CA ARG A 60 11.56 -16.58 -0.86
C ARG A 60 11.76 -16.64 0.65
N ILE A 61 12.71 -17.45 1.12
CA ILE A 61 13.05 -17.57 2.54
C ILE A 61 13.71 -16.28 3.03
N GLU A 62 14.64 -15.72 2.27
CA GLU A 62 15.29 -14.44 2.57
C GLU A 62 14.25 -13.30 2.66
N ALA A 63 13.37 -13.18 1.65
CA ALA A 63 12.31 -12.17 1.65
C ALA A 63 11.37 -12.31 2.86
N LYS A 64 11.04 -13.55 3.27
CA LYS A 64 10.22 -13.80 4.47
C LYS A 64 10.97 -13.44 5.75
N LEU A 65 12.27 -13.74 5.83
CA LEU A 65 13.10 -13.40 6.98
C LEU A 65 13.23 -11.89 7.15
N ASP A 66 13.53 -11.19 6.07
CA ASP A 66 13.64 -9.73 6.05
C ASP A 66 12.32 -9.07 6.45
N LEU A 67 11.21 -9.57 5.91
CA LEU A 67 9.88 -9.11 6.30
C LEU A 67 9.59 -9.38 7.79
N THR A 68 9.96 -10.55 8.29
CA THR A 68 9.75 -10.91 9.71
C THR A 68 10.56 -10.01 10.64
N LEU A 69 11.82 -9.76 10.32
CA LEU A 69 12.69 -8.85 11.08
C LEU A 69 12.14 -7.42 11.06
N PHE A 70 11.67 -6.98 9.91
CA PHE A 70 11.05 -5.67 9.76
C PHE A 70 9.77 -5.54 10.60
N LEU A 71 8.88 -6.52 10.54
CA LEU A 71 7.63 -6.53 11.32
C LEU A 71 7.90 -6.57 12.83
N LEU A 72 8.93 -7.29 13.28
CA LEU A 72 9.36 -7.30 14.68
C LEU A 72 9.88 -5.93 15.11
N ALA A 73 10.73 -5.29 14.30
CA ALA A 73 11.21 -3.95 14.57
C ALA A 73 10.08 -2.92 14.66
N ARG A 74 9.05 -3.08 13.85
CA ARG A 74 7.91 -2.17 13.77
C ARG A 74 6.88 -2.34 14.87
N ARG A 75 6.79 -3.50 15.51
CA ARG A 75 5.87 -3.75 16.63
C ARG A 75 6.21 -2.90 17.86
N LEU A 76 7.40 -2.31 17.89
CA LEU A 76 7.84 -1.38 18.91
C LEU A 76 7.36 0.06 18.68
N GLU A 77 6.85 0.39 17.50
CA GLU A 77 6.29 1.70 17.17
C GLU A 77 4.76 1.68 17.34
N ASN A 78 4.25 2.24 18.42
CA ASN A 78 2.81 2.39 18.69
C ASN A 78 2.18 3.37 17.69
N ASN A 79 1.17 2.90 16.94
CA ASN A 79 0.43 3.71 15.98
C ASN A 79 -1.08 3.51 16.10
N ALA A 80 -1.82 4.52 15.62
CA ALA A 80 -3.28 4.53 15.59
C ALA A 80 -3.85 3.22 15.01
N THR A 81 -4.90 2.70 15.64
CA THR A 81 -5.60 1.52 15.15
C THR A 81 -6.37 1.88 13.88
N PRO A 82 -6.01 1.32 12.71
CA PRO A 82 -6.71 1.61 11.46
C PRO A 82 -8.15 1.10 11.50
N THR A 83 -9.07 1.87 10.94
CA THR A 83 -10.47 1.46 10.79
C THR A 83 -10.67 0.77 9.44
N LEU A 84 -11.46 -0.32 9.44
CA LEU A 84 -11.81 -1.03 8.20
C LEU A 84 -12.68 -0.15 7.31
N ARG A 85 -12.21 0.13 6.10
CA ARG A 85 -12.86 1.03 5.12
C ARG A 85 -12.88 0.42 3.72
N GLU A 86 -13.89 0.79 2.95
CA GLU A 86 -13.86 0.57 1.51
C GLU A 86 -13.01 1.66 0.86
N VAL A 87 -11.95 1.23 0.21
CA VAL A 87 -10.95 2.10 -0.41
C VAL A 87 -10.87 1.80 -1.89
N GLU A 88 -10.96 2.82 -2.71
CA GLU A 88 -10.56 2.74 -4.11
C GLU A 88 -9.11 3.22 -4.21
N LEU A 89 -8.24 2.30 -4.59
CA LEU A 89 -6.79 2.52 -4.67
C LEU A 89 -6.37 2.56 -6.13
N THR A 90 -5.58 3.56 -6.47
CA THR A 90 -4.87 3.70 -7.75
C THR A 90 -3.35 3.68 -7.50
N PRO A 91 -2.51 3.51 -8.52
CA PRO A 91 -1.06 3.64 -8.36
C PRO A 91 -0.61 5.01 -7.81
N THR A 92 -1.40 6.06 -8.02
CA THR A 92 -1.03 7.43 -7.68
C THR A 92 -1.84 8.04 -6.55
N GLY A 93 -2.81 7.32 -5.98
CA GLY A 93 -3.65 7.88 -4.93
C GLY A 93 -4.70 6.94 -4.39
N ALA A 94 -5.54 7.44 -3.52
CA ALA A 94 -6.63 6.69 -2.92
C ALA A 94 -7.84 7.57 -2.65
N GLN A 95 -9.02 6.93 -2.58
CA GLN A 95 -10.24 7.58 -2.10
C GLN A 95 -11.06 6.63 -1.25
N TRP A 96 -11.73 7.18 -0.23
CA TRP A 96 -12.59 6.44 0.69
C TRP A 96 -13.67 7.33 1.28
N ARG A 97 -14.68 6.72 1.88
CA ARG A 97 -15.68 7.48 2.66
C ARG A 97 -15.09 7.92 3.99
N ASP A 98 -15.22 9.20 4.28
CA ASP A 98 -14.81 9.78 5.54
C ASP A 98 -15.81 10.88 5.95
N PRO A 99 -16.41 10.81 7.15
CA PRO A 99 -17.32 11.85 7.63
C PRO A 99 -16.60 13.16 7.94
N ALA A 100 -15.28 13.10 8.16
CA ALA A 100 -14.43 14.26 8.43
C ALA A 100 -13.16 14.17 7.55
N PRO A 101 -13.28 14.40 6.22
CA PRO A 101 -12.16 14.29 5.31
C PRO A 101 -11.08 15.34 5.61
N PRO A 102 -9.80 15.04 5.25
CA PRO A 102 -8.75 16.02 5.41
C PRO A 102 -9.00 17.27 4.56
N ALA A 103 -8.55 18.42 5.04
CA ALA A 103 -8.65 19.66 4.28
C ALA A 103 -7.82 19.60 3.00
N ALA A 104 -8.37 20.09 1.90
CA ALA A 104 -7.66 20.14 0.63
C ALA A 104 -6.30 20.83 0.75
N GLY A 105 -5.28 20.27 0.11
CA GLY A 105 -3.91 20.77 0.14
C GLY A 105 -3.13 20.42 1.42
N SER A 106 -3.74 19.77 2.42
CA SER A 106 -3.01 19.33 3.61
C SER A 106 -2.10 18.14 3.30
N GLU A 107 -0.88 18.19 3.84
CA GLU A 107 0.04 17.05 3.84
C GLU A 107 -0.40 16.05 4.91
N LEU A 108 -0.33 14.77 4.57
CA LEU A 108 -0.74 13.69 5.46
C LEU A 108 0.06 12.39 5.20
N ILE A 109 0.02 11.51 6.16
CA ILE A 109 0.37 10.09 5.98
C ILE A 109 -0.92 9.29 5.89
N VAL A 110 -1.03 8.49 4.84
CA VAL A 110 -2.05 7.44 4.73
C VAL A 110 -1.42 6.11 5.15
N GLU A 111 -2.00 5.48 6.14
CA GLU A 111 -1.59 4.17 6.62
C GLU A 111 -2.67 3.15 6.29
N PHE A 112 -2.32 2.07 5.60
CA PHE A 112 -3.26 1.00 5.29
C PHE A 112 -2.59 -0.38 5.28
N GLN A 113 -3.39 -1.41 5.51
CA GLN A 113 -2.95 -2.80 5.48
C GLN A 113 -3.38 -3.45 4.16
N PRO A 114 -2.44 -3.68 3.22
CA PRO A 114 -2.76 -4.18 1.89
C PRO A 114 -3.08 -5.68 1.84
N SER A 115 -2.79 -6.42 2.90
CA SER A 115 -2.97 -7.86 3.00
C SER A 115 -3.81 -8.23 4.22
N GLU A 116 -4.76 -9.14 4.04
CA GLU A 116 -5.56 -9.69 5.15
C GLU A 116 -4.77 -10.73 5.96
N THR A 117 -3.80 -11.38 5.35
CA THR A 117 -3.03 -12.48 5.96
C THR A 117 -1.75 -12.01 6.64
N LEU A 118 -1.23 -10.86 6.24
CA LEU A 118 -0.01 -10.29 6.80
C LEU A 118 -0.33 -8.97 7.52
N PRO A 119 0.02 -8.85 8.81
CA PRO A 119 -0.19 -7.62 9.58
C PRO A 119 0.84 -6.55 9.19
N LEU A 120 0.81 -6.18 7.92
CA LEU A 120 1.73 -5.25 7.28
C LEU A 120 1.02 -3.92 7.07
N SER A 121 1.54 -2.84 7.62
CA SER A 121 1.04 -1.49 7.36
C SER A 121 1.98 -0.75 6.42
N LEU A 122 1.42 -0.23 5.33
CA LEU A 122 2.08 0.72 4.44
C LEU A 122 1.75 2.13 4.88
N ARG A 123 2.76 3.00 4.92
CA ARG A 123 2.63 4.42 5.24
C ARG A 123 3.11 5.25 4.08
N LEU A 124 2.19 5.91 3.40
CA LEU A 124 2.48 6.70 2.21
C LEU A 124 2.28 8.19 2.48
N PRO A 125 3.28 9.03 2.16
CA PRO A 125 3.09 10.46 2.11
C PRO A 125 2.08 10.83 1.02
N ALA A 126 1.15 11.70 1.36
CA ALA A 126 0.09 12.11 0.45
C ALA A 126 -0.32 13.57 0.67
N VAL A 127 -0.99 14.12 -0.31
CA VAL A 127 -1.66 15.43 -0.22
C VAL A 127 -3.15 15.23 -0.43
N ALA A 128 -3.95 15.85 0.44
CA ALA A 128 -5.40 15.84 0.30
C ALA A 128 -5.83 16.63 -0.93
N LEU A 129 -6.67 16.03 -1.75
CA LEU A 129 -7.34 16.68 -2.87
C LEU A 129 -8.67 17.27 -2.41
N GLU A 130 -9.29 18.07 -3.27
CA GLU A 130 -10.65 18.55 -3.01
C GLU A 130 -11.57 17.39 -2.64
N PRO A 131 -12.17 17.40 -1.45
CA PRO A 131 -13.02 16.32 -1.01
C PRO A 131 -14.33 16.31 -1.80
N GLY A 132 -14.83 15.12 -2.12
CA GLY A 132 -16.23 14.93 -2.48
C GLY A 132 -17.13 15.02 -1.25
N THR A 133 -18.45 15.02 -1.43
CA THR A 133 -19.40 15.00 -0.31
C THR A 133 -19.22 13.71 0.52
N GLY A 134 -18.64 13.81 1.71
CA GLY A 134 -18.35 12.68 2.58
C GLY A 134 -17.30 11.69 2.05
N GLN A 135 -16.41 12.16 1.16
CA GLN A 135 -15.32 11.38 0.60
C GLN A 135 -13.98 12.09 0.78
N ALA A 136 -13.00 11.38 1.31
CA ALA A 136 -11.62 11.77 1.28
C ALA A 136 -10.98 11.31 -0.03
N ARG A 137 -10.14 12.16 -0.62
CA ARG A 137 -9.35 11.88 -1.82
C ARG A 137 -7.94 12.37 -1.59
N VAL A 138 -6.97 11.56 -1.95
CA VAL A 138 -5.55 11.88 -1.77
C VAL A 138 -4.73 11.52 -3.01
N SER A 139 -3.68 12.28 -3.24
CA SER A 139 -2.61 11.97 -4.19
C SER A 139 -1.36 11.58 -3.40
N PHE A 140 -0.72 10.48 -3.75
CA PHE A 140 0.56 10.09 -3.16
C PHE A 140 1.66 11.00 -3.68
N GLU A 141 2.54 11.45 -2.79
CA GLU A 141 3.54 12.46 -3.11
C GLU A 141 4.97 11.93 -3.03
N GLY A 142 5.80 12.37 -3.97
CA GLY A 142 7.23 12.09 -3.96
C GLY A 142 7.59 10.62 -4.19
N LEU A 143 6.72 9.86 -4.88
CA LEU A 143 6.98 8.45 -5.16
C LEU A 143 8.32 8.27 -5.90
N SER A 144 9.12 7.32 -5.41
CA SER A 144 10.27 6.83 -6.18
C SER A 144 9.79 5.92 -7.30
N GLU A 145 10.61 5.76 -8.34
CA GLU A 145 10.31 4.83 -9.44
C GLU A 145 10.00 3.41 -8.92
N ALA A 146 10.77 2.94 -7.92
CA ALA A 146 10.56 1.62 -7.30
C ALA A 146 9.21 1.51 -6.59
N LEU A 147 8.75 2.56 -5.91
CA LEU A 147 7.46 2.56 -5.22
C LEU A 147 6.30 2.70 -6.21
N ASP A 148 6.44 3.54 -7.22
CA ASP A 148 5.44 3.71 -8.28
C ASP A 148 5.20 2.38 -9.01
N GLU A 149 6.25 1.69 -9.42
CA GLU A 149 6.16 0.36 -10.04
C GLU A 149 5.54 -0.69 -9.09
N ALA A 150 5.93 -0.69 -7.81
CA ALA A 150 5.39 -1.61 -6.82
C ALA A 150 3.89 -1.38 -6.56
N LEU A 151 3.44 -0.13 -6.51
CA LEU A 151 2.02 0.24 -6.40
C LEU A 151 1.25 -0.16 -7.64
N TYR A 152 1.82 0.09 -8.82
CA TYR A 152 1.20 -0.33 -10.09
C TYR A 152 0.97 -1.84 -10.12
N GLN A 153 2.00 -2.64 -9.82
CA GLN A 153 1.92 -4.10 -9.80
C GLN A 153 0.89 -4.60 -8.78
N PHE A 154 0.85 -4.01 -7.59
CA PHE A 154 -0.12 -4.34 -6.55
C PHE A 154 -1.55 -4.07 -7.03
N VAL A 155 -1.84 -2.85 -7.49
CA VAL A 155 -3.19 -2.44 -7.94
C VAL A 155 -3.63 -3.29 -9.14
N PHE A 156 -2.73 -3.53 -10.09
CA PHE A 156 -3.01 -4.36 -11.27
C PHE A 156 -3.39 -5.79 -10.89
N ARG A 157 -2.67 -6.40 -9.95
CA ARG A 157 -2.97 -7.74 -9.48
C ARG A 157 -4.34 -7.79 -8.79
N ARG A 158 -4.63 -6.86 -7.90
CA ARG A 158 -5.94 -6.77 -7.23
C ARG A 158 -7.08 -6.54 -8.20
N HIS A 159 -6.88 -5.69 -9.18
CA HIS A 159 -7.84 -5.46 -10.25
C HIS A 159 -8.14 -6.75 -11.04
N ARG A 160 -7.11 -7.49 -11.43
CA ARG A 160 -7.27 -8.78 -12.12
C ARG A 160 -7.99 -9.83 -11.27
N GLN A 161 -7.68 -9.91 -9.99
CA GLN A 161 -8.35 -10.82 -9.06
C GLN A 161 -9.85 -10.48 -8.95
N ALA A 162 -10.19 -9.20 -8.84
CA ALA A 162 -11.57 -8.74 -8.78
C ALA A 162 -12.37 -9.07 -10.07
N ILE A 163 -11.75 -8.96 -11.25
CA ILE A 163 -12.37 -9.36 -12.52
C ILE A 163 -12.64 -10.86 -12.55
N ARG A 164 -11.66 -11.68 -12.17
CA ARG A 164 -11.80 -13.14 -12.13
C ARG A 164 -12.91 -13.58 -11.17
N ALA A 165 -13.00 -12.96 -9.99
CA ALA A 165 -14.03 -13.27 -9.00
C ALA A 165 -15.46 -12.92 -9.47
N ARG A 166 -15.61 -11.99 -10.43
CA ARG A 166 -16.91 -11.62 -11.01
C ARG A 166 -17.31 -12.52 -12.19
N ALA A 167 -16.34 -13.19 -12.81
CA ALA A 167 -16.55 -14.03 -13.98
C ALA A 167 -16.82 -15.51 -13.66
N GLY A 168 -16.64 -15.93 -12.40
CA GLY A 168 -16.94 -17.26 -11.88
C GLY A 168 -18.13 -17.26 -10.96
#